data_4eea83fd8066f8c219a54891c37e7507
#
_entry.id   4eea83fd8066f8c219a54891c37e7507
#
_cell.length_a   1.000
_cell.length_b   1.000
_cell.length_c   1.000
_cell.angle_alpha   90.00
_cell.angle_beta   90.00
_cell.angle_gamma   90.00
#
_symmetry.space_group_name_H-M   'P 1'
#
loop_
_entity.id
_entity.type
_entity.pdbx_description
1 polymer ?
#
loop_
_entity_poly.entity_id
_entity_poly.type
_entity_poly.pdbx_seq_one_letter_code
_entity_poly.pdbx_strand_id
1 'polypeptide(L)'
;MKTIILVQHTESEHHLNGHIGAWQDWQLTERGREQAFRIGEWLWDTSCDNTWTMFVSPQARARQTAEEINRTLGIAPVIREELREVNAGEGNGKPRGWYREHEAPRGPGFDPDYRPFPGAESDRDLWSRLLPFCTDLMACPSERVIVVSHGTTLSFLQTMLAGQSMEDRGRFRFSGSSGSLSRFVVEDSGRITARFINHSIY
;
A
#
# COMPACT_ATOMS: atom_id res chain seq x y z
N MET A 1 -13.55 -1.86 19.21
CA MET A 1 -13.56 -1.45 17.75
C MET A 1 -12.16 -1.14 17.27
N LYS A 2 -11.77 -1.54 16.05
CA LYS A 2 -10.46 -1.24 15.47
C LYS A 2 -10.59 -0.34 14.23
N THR A 3 -9.78 0.70 14.14
CA THR A 3 -9.64 1.56 12.96
C THR A 3 -8.34 1.22 12.23
N ILE A 4 -8.41 0.94 10.93
CA ILE A 4 -7.27 0.68 10.06
C ILE A 4 -7.22 1.78 9.01
N ILE A 5 -6.10 2.50 8.94
CA ILE A 5 -5.81 3.49 7.90
C ILE A 5 -4.72 2.91 6.98
N LEU A 6 -5.05 2.75 5.72
CA LEU A 6 -4.08 2.39 4.69
C LEU A 6 -3.61 3.69 4.02
N VAL A 7 -2.30 3.87 3.90
CA VAL A 7 -1.66 5.06 3.30
C VAL A 7 -0.78 4.60 2.15
N GLN A 8 -1.10 5.01 0.93
CA GLN A 8 -0.16 4.86 -0.17
C GLN A 8 0.97 5.87 -0.01
N HIS A 9 2.25 5.41 -0.15
CA HIS A 9 3.37 6.35 -0.11
C HIS A 9 3.12 7.57 -0.99
N THR A 10 3.64 8.71 -0.58
CA THR A 10 3.44 10.00 -1.26
C THR A 10 4.30 10.12 -2.53
N GLU A 11 4.28 11.26 -3.18
CA GLU A 11 5.00 11.48 -4.43
C GLU A 11 6.48 11.15 -4.29
N SER A 12 7.01 10.36 -5.23
CA SER A 12 8.41 9.96 -5.29
C SER A 12 8.96 10.06 -6.71
N GLU A 13 10.28 10.00 -6.84
CA GLU A 13 11.02 10.26 -8.09
C GLU A 13 10.49 9.48 -9.29
N HIS A 14 10.07 8.21 -9.11
CA HIS A 14 9.56 7.38 -10.22
C HIS A 14 8.23 7.88 -10.80
N HIS A 15 7.48 8.69 -10.08
CA HIS A 15 6.28 9.34 -10.61
C HIS A 15 6.64 10.41 -11.64
N LEU A 16 7.80 11.08 -11.45
CA LEU A 16 8.26 12.18 -12.29
C LEU A 16 9.14 11.72 -13.45
N ASN A 17 9.97 10.71 -13.23
CA ASN A 17 10.95 10.24 -14.23
C ASN A 17 10.40 9.18 -15.22
N GLY A 18 9.14 8.75 -15.02
CA GLY A 18 8.49 7.79 -15.92
C GLY A 18 8.99 6.35 -15.81
N HIS A 19 9.60 5.98 -14.69
CA HIS A 19 10.06 4.62 -14.42
C HIS A 19 9.05 3.80 -13.63
N ILE A 20 9.26 2.49 -13.60
CA ILE A 20 8.52 1.55 -12.76
C ILE A 20 9.07 1.64 -11.33
N GLY A 21 8.20 1.79 -10.36
CA GLY A 21 8.57 1.81 -8.95
C GLY A 21 8.99 0.44 -8.46
N ALA A 22 8.06 -0.48 -8.43
CA ALA A 22 8.23 -1.87 -7.98
C ALA A 22 9.26 -2.00 -6.84
N TRP A 23 10.28 -2.86 -6.95
CA TRP A 23 11.30 -3.09 -5.91
C TRP A 23 12.51 -2.15 -5.98
N GLN A 24 12.42 -1.00 -6.66
CA GLN A 24 13.47 0.01 -6.63
C GLN A 24 13.27 0.98 -5.45
N ASP A 25 14.38 1.46 -4.91
CA ASP A 25 14.42 2.34 -3.73
C ASP A 25 14.39 3.82 -4.13
N TRP A 26 13.34 4.21 -4.86
CA TRP A 26 13.05 5.60 -5.20
C TRP A 26 12.76 6.42 -3.95
N GLN A 27 13.34 7.63 -3.88
CA GLN A 27 13.14 8.56 -2.78
C GLN A 27 11.85 9.38 -2.96
N LEU A 28 11.32 9.95 -1.88
CA LEU A 28 10.28 10.95 -1.99
C LEU A 28 10.83 12.23 -2.63
N THR A 29 9.98 12.91 -3.39
CA THR A 29 10.23 14.30 -3.76
C THR A 29 10.02 15.22 -2.56
N GLU A 30 10.45 16.50 -2.65
CA GLU A 30 10.17 17.49 -1.61
C GLU A 30 8.65 17.66 -1.41
N ARG A 31 7.89 17.72 -2.51
CA ARG A 31 6.43 17.73 -2.47
C ARG A 31 5.86 16.48 -1.78
N GLY A 32 6.44 15.30 -2.04
CA GLY A 32 6.04 14.07 -1.38
C GLY A 32 6.24 14.12 0.13
N ARG A 33 7.33 14.71 0.60
CA ARG A 33 7.58 14.90 2.03
C ARG A 33 6.55 15.84 2.66
N GLU A 34 6.23 16.95 2.00
CA GLU A 34 5.19 17.87 2.45
C GLU A 34 3.81 17.17 2.52
N GLN A 35 3.46 16.41 1.49
CA GLN A 35 2.23 15.62 1.47
C GLN A 35 2.16 14.65 2.67
N ALA A 36 3.25 13.92 2.94
CA ALA A 36 3.33 12.96 4.05
C ALA A 36 3.20 13.66 5.41
N PHE A 37 3.83 14.81 5.59
CA PHE A 37 3.69 15.61 6.81
C PHE A 37 2.23 16.03 7.04
N ARG A 38 1.52 16.51 6.00
CA ARG A 38 0.10 16.86 6.08
C ARG A 38 -0.80 15.66 6.41
N ILE A 39 -0.43 14.46 5.95
CA ILE A 39 -1.13 13.23 6.37
C ILE A 39 -0.96 13.03 7.89
N GLY A 40 0.22 13.29 8.43
CA GLY A 40 0.46 13.23 9.88
C GLY A 40 -0.41 14.21 10.67
N GLU A 41 -0.50 15.47 10.21
CA GLU A 41 -1.38 16.48 10.81
C GLU A 41 -2.86 16.04 10.78
N TRP A 42 -3.35 15.56 9.64
CA TRP A 42 -4.71 15.09 9.50
C TRP A 42 -5.02 13.89 10.42
N LEU A 43 -4.07 12.96 10.56
CA LEU A 43 -4.21 11.82 11.47
C LEU A 43 -4.26 12.26 12.93
N TRP A 44 -3.45 13.25 13.32
CA TRP A 44 -3.45 13.82 14.65
C TRP A 44 -4.79 14.51 14.96
N ASP A 45 -5.28 15.37 14.07
CA ASP A 45 -6.54 16.09 14.24
C ASP A 45 -7.75 15.15 14.35
N THR A 46 -7.68 13.98 13.69
CA THR A 46 -8.78 13.00 13.74
C THR A 46 -8.75 12.10 14.97
N SER A 47 -7.61 11.99 15.66
CA SER A 47 -7.44 11.08 16.81
C SER A 47 -7.17 11.82 18.13
N CYS A 48 -6.54 12.99 18.09
CA CYS A 48 -6.11 13.78 19.25
C CYS A 48 -5.22 13.00 20.24
N ASP A 49 -4.60 11.89 19.79
CA ASP A 49 -3.71 11.08 20.60
C ASP A 49 -2.70 10.31 19.70
N ASN A 50 -1.70 9.69 20.31
CA ASN A 50 -0.65 8.91 19.66
C ASN A 50 -0.76 7.40 19.92
N THR A 51 -1.96 6.87 20.13
CA THR A 51 -2.20 5.45 20.41
C THR A 51 -2.20 4.56 19.16
N TRP A 52 -1.55 5.00 18.09
CA TRP A 52 -1.44 4.28 16.85
C TRP A 52 -0.31 3.25 16.85
N THR A 53 -0.53 2.12 16.22
CA THR A 53 0.55 1.24 15.73
C THR A 53 0.73 1.46 14.24
N MET A 54 1.95 1.66 13.78
CA MET A 54 2.26 1.88 12.37
C MET A 54 3.08 0.73 11.81
N PHE A 55 2.57 0.07 10.78
CA PHE A 55 3.31 -0.89 9.95
C PHE A 55 3.73 -0.23 8.65
N VAL A 56 4.95 -0.48 8.18
CA VAL A 56 5.52 0.17 7.01
C VAL A 56 6.30 -0.80 6.13
N SER A 57 6.17 -0.63 4.81
CA SER A 57 7.04 -1.28 3.83
C SER A 57 8.51 -0.88 4.04
N PRO A 58 9.48 -1.80 3.86
CA PRO A 58 10.91 -1.49 3.99
C PRO A 58 11.44 -0.57 2.87
N GLN A 59 10.69 -0.34 1.79
CA GLN A 59 11.16 0.48 0.65
C GLN A 59 11.23 1.96 1.02
N ALA A 60 12.27 2.66 0.52
CA ALA A 60 12.64 4.03 0.92
C ALA A 60 11.45 5.00 0.90
N ARG A 61 10.69 5.08 -0.19
CA ARG A 61 9.55 5.98 -0.32
C ARG A 61 8.44 5.76 0.73
N ALA A 62 8.20 4.50 1.12
CA ALA A 62 7.21 4.19 2.15
C ALA A 62 7.76 4.52 3.55
N ARG A 63 9.02 4.21 3.82
CA ARG A 63 9.68 4.58 5.08
C ARG A 63 9.73 6.09 5.26
N GLN A 64 10.12 6.83 4.23
CA GLN A 64 10.16 8.30 4.29
C GLN A 64 8.75 8.90 4.47
N THR A 65 7.72 8.31 3.84
CA THR A 65 6.33 8.71 4.10
C THR A 65 5.97 8.49 5.58
N ALA A 66 6.32 7.32 6.14
CA ALA A 66 6.09 7.02 7.54
C ALA A 66 6.89 7.93 8.49
N GLU A 67 8.14 8.26 8.14
CA GLU A 67 8.99 9.18 8.89
C GLU A 67 8.38 10.59 8.97
N GLU A 68 7.89 11.13 7.86
CA GLU A 68 7.24 12.45 7.85
C GLU A 68 5.91 12.45 8.61
N ILE A 69 5.07 11.41 8.47
CA ILE A 69 3.86 11.23 9.29
C ILE A 69 4.24 11.18 10.78
N ASN A 70 5.33 10.53 11.11
CA ASN A 70 5.77 10.32 12.48
C ASN A 70 6.28 11.60 13.17
N ARG A 71 6.67 12.61 12.42
CA ARG A 71 7.03 13.93 13.00
C ARG A 71 5.88 14.53 13.82
N THR A 72 4.65 14.20 13.47
CA THR A 72 3.45 14.66 14.17
C THR A 72 2.98 13.64 15.23
N LEU A 73 3.01 12.34 14.90
CA LEU A 73 2.44 11.31 15.76
C LEU A 73 3.39 10.80 16.86
N GLY A 74 4.70 10.87 16.67
CA GLY A 74 5.70 10.43 17.64
C GLY A 74 5.69 8.93 17.94
N ILE A 75 5.33 8.07 16.97
CA ILE A 75 5.23 6.62 17.10
C ILE A 75 6.33 5.90 16.30
N ALA A 76 6.88 4.80 16.83
CA ALA A 76 7.90 4.03 16.14
C ALA A 76 7.26 3.10 15.09
N PRO A 77 7.57 3.24 13.77
CA PRO A 77 7.05 2.34 12.75
C PRO A 77 7.69 0.94 12.85
N VAL A 78 6.87 -0.09 12.62
CA VAL A 78 7.28 -1.49 12.53
C VAL A 78 7.42 -1.87 11.07
N ILE A 79 8.63 -2.23 10.64
CA ILE A 79 8.91 -2.66 9.27
C ILE A 79 8.33 -4.05 9.03
N ARG A 80 7.63 -4.23 7.90
CA ARG A 80 7.04 -5.49 7.46
C ARG A 80 7.41 -5.75 5.99
N GLU A 81 8.18 -6.78 5.75
CA GLU A 81 8.64 -7.18 4.39
C GLU A 81 7.46 -7.51 3.46
N GLU A 82 6.38 -8.01 4.02
CA GLU A 82 5.15 -8.35 3.29
C GLU A 82 4.49 -7.12 2.66
N LEU A 83 4.82 -5.91 3.12
CA LEU A 83 4.27 -4.65 2.62
C LEU A 83 5.05 -4.06 1.43
N ARG A 84 6.10 -4.71 0.94
CA ARG A 84 6.77 -4.28 -0.30
C ARG A 84 5.78 -4.19 -1.46
N GLU A 85 6.08 -3.33 -2.44
CA GLU A 85 5.34 -3.33 -3.70
C GLU A 85 5.49 -4.67 -4.43
N VAL A 86 4.64 -4.93 -5.42
CA VAL A 86 4.79 -6.10 -6.28
C VAL A 86 6.16 -6.10 -6.95
N ASN A 87 6.83 -7.26 -6.93
CA ASN A 87 8.09 -7.44 -7.63
C ASN A 87 7.83 -7.53 -9.14
N ALA A 88 8.42 -6.63 -9.90
CA ALA A 88 8.31 -6.67 -11.37
C ALA A 88 9.43 -7.50 -12.04
N GLY A 89 10.25 -8.24 -11.27
CA GLY A 89 11.36 -9.03 -11.83
C GLY A 89 12.31 -8.15 -12.66
N GLU A 90 12.60 -8.56 -13.90
CA GLU A 90 13.42 -7.78 -14.83
C GLU A 90 12.86 -6.39 -15.16
N GLY A 91 11.58 -6.17 -14.93
CA GLY A 91 10.91 -4.87 -15.12
C GLY A 91 11.14 -3.86 -13.98
N ASN A 92 11.77 -4.26 -12.85
CA ASN A 92 12.06 -3.36 -11.73
C ASN A 92 12.90 -2.16 -12.19
N GLY A 93 12.41 -0.95 -11.97
CA GLY A 93 13.13 0.29 -12.27
C GLY A 93 13.29 0.61 -13.76
N LYS A 94 12.70 -0.16 -14.65
CA LYS A 94 12.75 0.12 -16.09
C LYS A 94 11.83 1.29 -16.47
N PRO A 95 12.11 1.99 -17.58
CA PRO A 95 11.19 2.97 -18.14
C PRO A 95 9.82 2.32 -18.46
N ARG A 96 8.71 3.04 -18.24
CA ARG A 96 7.35 2.54 -18.54
C ARG A 96 7.14 2.14 -20.00
N GLY A 97 7.83 2.82 -20.94
CA GLY A 97 7.83 2.44 -22.36
C GLY A 97 8.43 1.05 -22.57
N TRP A 98 9.65 0.86 -22.04
CA TRP A 98 10.33 -0.43 -22.10
C TRP A 98 9.49 -1.56 -21.50
N TYR A 99 8.88 -1.31 -20.34
CA TYR A 99 8.03 -2.28 -19.65
C TYR A 99 6.90 -2.78 -20.56
N ARG A 100 6.14 -1.87 -21.21
CA ARG A 100 5.02 -2.21 -22.10
C ARG A 100 5.45 -2.94 -23.35
N GLU A 101 6.66 -2.68 -23.85
CA GLU A 101 7.19 -3.30 -25.05
C GLU A 101 7.71 -4.71 -24.82
N HIS A 102 8.09 -5.05 -23.57
CA HIS A 102 8.79 -6.28 -23.25
C HIS A 102 8.01 -7.20 -22.29
N GLU A 103 6.88 -6.73 -21.75
CA GLU A 103 6.07 -7.58 -20.87
C GLU A 103 5.50 -8.78 -21.64
N ALA A 104 5.46 -9.93 -21.00
CA ALA A 104 4.87 -11.14 -21.58
C ALA A 104 3.40 -10.88 -21.98
N PRO A 105 2.94 -11.41 -23.13
CA PRO A 105 1.55 -11.22 -23.55
C PRO A 105 0.57 -11.82 -22.55
N ARG A 106 -0.51 -11.10 -22.25
CA ARG A 106 -1.60 -11.62 -21.42
C ARG A 106 -2.55 -12.48 -22.25
N GLY A 107 -2.92 -13.63 -21.69
CA GLY A 107 -4.02 -14.43 -22.20
C GLY A 107 -5.38 -13.75 -22.02
N PRO A 108 -6.46 -14.32 -22.58
CA PRO A 108 -7.82 -13.83 -22.36
C PRO A 108 -8.26 -14.06 -20.91
N GLY A 109 -8.90 -13.08 -20.30
CA GLY A 109 -9.44 -13.17 -18.95
C GLY A 109 -8.44 -12.87 -17.83
N PHE A 110 -8.87 -13.15 -16.61
CA PHE A 110 -8.06 -12.99 -15.41
C PHE A 110 -7.23 -14.25 -15.18
N ASP A 111 -5.92 -14.08 -15.16
CA ASP A 111 -4.96 -15.12 -14.81
C ASP A 111 -4.17 -14.68 -13.56
N PRO A 112 -4.43 -15.29 -12.38
CA PRO A 112 -3.74 -14.93 -11.15
C PRO A 112 -2.27 -15.37 -11.12
N ASP A 113 -1.86 -16.25 -12.04
CA ASP A 113 -0.50 -16.76 -12.15
C ASP A 113 0.33 -16.04 -13.21
N TYR A 114 -0.26 -15.09 -13.93
CA TYR A 114 0.45 -14.28 -14.93
C TYR A 114 1.62 -13.54 -14.30
N ARG A 115 2.78 -13.64 -14.96
CA ARG A 115 4.02 -12.92 -14.62
C ARG A 115 4.48 -12.11 -15.82
N PRO A 116 4.60 -10.78 -15.69
CA PRO A 116 5.02 -9.94 -16.83
C PRO A 116 6.46 -10.19 -17.27
N PHE A 117 7.32 -10.62 -16.35
CA PHE A 117 8.74 -10.88 -16.62
C PHE A 117 9.25 -12.07 -15.79
N PRO A 118 10.40 -12.68 -16.20
CA PRO A 118 11.13 -13.60 -15.34
C PRO A 118 11.42 -12.97 -13.96
N GLY A 119 11.19 -13.73 -12.91
CA GLY A 119 11.38 -13.29 -11.52
C GLY A 119 10.35 -12.30 -10.99
N ALA A 120 9.32 -11.95 -11.76
CA ALA A 120 8.21 -11.14 -11.27
C ALA A 120 7.26 -11.95 -10.38
N GLU A 121 6.63 -11.27 -9.42
CA GLU A 121 5.48 -11.82 -8.70
C GLU A 121 4.25 -11.85 -9.61
N SER A 122 3.46 -12.90 -9.48
CA SER A 122 2.08 -12.97 -9.95
C SER A 122 1.12 -12.37 -8.91
N ASP A 123 -0.16 -12.19 -9.28
CA ASP A 123 -1.21 -11.81 -8.33
C ASP A 123 -1.32 -12.84 -7.20
N ARG A 124 -1.16 -14.15 -7.49
CA ARG A 124 -1.16 -15.23 -6.48
C ARG A 124 0.01 -15.13 -5.51
N ASP A 125 1.21 -14.79 -5.98
CA ASP A 125 2.37 -14.64 -5.10
C ASP A 125 2.18 -13.48 -4.13
N LEU A 126 1.75 -12.32 -4.65
CA LEU A 126 1.47 -11.15 -3.84
C LEU A 126 0.36 -11.42 -2.81
N TRP A 127 -0.72 -12.10 -3.21
CA TRP A 127 -1.78 -12.51 -2.30
C TRP A 127 -1.25 -13.40 -1.18
N SER A 128 -0.48 -14.44 -1.54
CA SER A 128 0.08 -15.40 -0.59
C SER A 128 1.05 -14.73 0.38
N ARG A 129 1.84 -13.74 -0.09
CA ARG A 129 2.74 -12.95 0.75
C ARG A 129 2.00 -12.05 1.73
N LEU A 130 0.87 -11.48 1.31
CA LEU A 130 0.09 -10.55 2.14
C LEU A 130 -0.85 -11.23 3.14
N LEU A 131 -1.26 -12.48 2.89
CA LEU A 131 -2.23 -13.18 3.72
C LEU A 131 -1.80 -13.30 5.20
N PRO A 132 -0.55 -13.69 5.53
CA PRO A 132 -0.06 -13.69 6.91
C PRO A 132 -0.10 -12.29 7.55
N PHE A 133 0.32 -11.26 6.81
CA PHE A 133 0.26 -9.89 7.32
C PHE A 133 -1.19 -9.45 7.59
N CYS A 134 -2.13 -9.75 6.71
CA CYS A 134 -3.54 -9.42 6.91
C CYS A 134 -4.09 -10.11 8.17
N THR A 135 -3.70 -11.35 8.44
CA THR A 135 -4.05 -12.09 9.65
C THR A 135 -3.48 -11.39 10.90
N ASP A 136 -2.19 -11.03 10.88
CA ASP A 136 -1.53 -10.30 11.97
C ASP A 136 -2.16 -8.92 12.21
N LEU A 137 -2.51 -8.20 11.13
CA LEU A 137 -3.19 -6.91 11.18
C LEU A 137 -4.53 -7.01 11.90
N MET A 138 -5.31 -8.04 11.59
CA MET A 138 -6.60 -8.28 12.24
C MET A 138 -6.44 -8.67 13.71
N ALA A 139 -5.42 -9.46 14.05
CA ALA A 139 -5.09 -9.91 15.40
C ALA A 139 -4.34 -8.85 16.24
N CYS A 140 -3.81 -7.78 15.62
CA CYS A 140 -3.08 -6.74 16.33
C CYS A 140 -3.92 -6.18 17.51
N PRO A 141 -3.37 -6.07 18.72
CA PRO A 141 -4.15 -5.61 19.89
C PRO A 141 -4.50 -4.11 19.84
N SER A 142 -3.79 -3.33 19.03
CA SER A 142 -4.05 -1.89 18.90
C SER A 142 -5.41 -1.63 18.26
N GLU A 143 -6.15 -0.72 18.86
CA GLU A 143 -7.44 -0.25 18.31
C GLU A 143 -7.27 0.67 17.08
N ARG A 144 -6.08 1.20 16.86
CA ARG A 144 -5.75 2.11 15.76
C ARG A 144 -4.48 1.69 15.07
N VAL A 145 -4.58 1.39 13.80
CA VAL A 145 -3.46 0.91 12.99
C VAL A 145 -3.32 1.72 11.71
N ILE A 146 -2.10 2.13 11.41
CA ILE A 146 -1.69 2.74 10.15
C ILE A 146 -0.85 1.72 9.39
N VAL A 147 -1.10 1.58 8.09
CA VAL A 147 -0.29 0.75 7.19
C VAL A 147 0.20 1.63 6.05
N VAL A 148 1.51 1.86 5.96
CA VAL A 148 2.13 2.65 4.88
C VAL A 148 2.75 1.69 3.86
N SER A 149 2.25 1.70 2.64
CA SER A 149 2.68 0.78 1.59
C SER A 149 2.51 1.39 0.18
N HIS A 150 2.20 0.60 -0.82
CA HIS A 150 2.25 0.93 -2.25
C HIS A 150 0.92 0.64 -2.93
N GLY A 151 0.73 1.18 -4.12
CA GLY A 151 -0.54 1.14 -4.83
C GLY A 151 -1.08 -0.28 -5.06
N THR A 152 -0.26 -1.18 -5.64
CA THR A 152 -0.70 -2.54 -5.92
C THR A 152 -0.90 -3.33 -4.63
N THR A 153 0.06 -3.28 -3.72
CA THR A 153 0.00 -3.97 -2.42
C THR A 153 -1.23 -3.55 -1.60
N LEU A 154 -1.52 -2.24 -1.53
CA LEU A 154 -2.70 -1.74 -0.82
C LEU A 154 -4.01 -2.13 -1.52
N SER A 155 -4.04 -2.18 -2.85
CA SER A 155 -5.19 -2.69 -3.61
C SER A 155 -5.53 -4.14 -3.21
N PHE A 156 -4.52 -4.98 -2.97
CA PHE A 156 -4.73 -6.35 -2.45
C PHE A 156 -5.22 -6.36 -1.01
N LEU A 157 -4.63 -5.57 -0.12
CA LEU A 157 -5.11 -5.46 1.27
C LEU A 157 -6.55 -4.94 1.34
N GLN A 158 -6.91 -3.98 0.49
CA GLN A 158 -8.28 -3.48 0.38
C GLN A 158 -9.25 -4.58 -0.06
N THR A 159 -8.84 -5.43 -1.02
CA THR A 159 -9.62 -6.61 -1.46
C THR A 159 -9.85 -7.58 -0.29
N MET A 160 -8.78 -7.91 0.46
CA MET A 160 -8.87 -8.79 1.63
C MET A 160 -9.77 -8.22 2.74
N LEU A 161 -9.59 -6.93 3.07
CA LEU A 161 -10.40 -6.24 4.08
C LEU A 161 -11.88 -6.07 3.66
N ALA A 162 -12.15 -6.02 2.35
CA ALA A 162 -13.51 -6.02 1.82
C ALA A 162 -14.16 -7.43 1.83
N GLY A 163 -13.45 -8.46 2.29
CA GLY A 163 -13.94 -9.85 2.29
C GLY A 163 -14.06 -10.47 0.90
N GLN A 164 -13.37 -9.90 -0.09
CA GLN A 164 -13.35 -10.41 -1.46
C GLN A 164 -12.25 -11.46 -1.64
N SER A 165 -12.46 -12.36 -2.58
CA SER A 165 -11.47 -13.37 -2.98
C SER A 165 -10.45 -12.79 -3.98
N MET A 166 -9.41 -13.57 -4.27
CA MET A 166 -8.46 -13.23 -5.31
C MET A 166 -9.10 -13.22 -6.70
N GLU A 167 -10.06 -14.12 -6.95
CA GLU A 167 -10.78 -14.25 -8.21
C GLU A 167 -11.66 -13.02 -8.51
N ASP A 168 -12.19 -12.37 -7.46
CA ASP A 168 -12.97 -11.13 -7.59
C ASP A 168 -12.16 -9.99 -8.20
N ARG A 169 -10.81 -10.03 -8.06
CA ARG A 169 -9.90 -9.05 -8.68
C ARG A 169 -9.94 -9.05 -10.21
N GLY A 170 -10.40 -10.12 -10.82
CA GLY A 170 -10.64 -10.18 -12.27
C GLY A 170 -11.79 -9.27 -12.72
N ARG A 171 -12.67 -8.90 -11.81
CA ARG A 171 -13.85 -8.06 -12.08
C ARG A 171 -13.74 -6.67 -11.47
N PHE A 172 -13.09 -6.57 -10.31
CA PHE A 172 -13.02 -5.32 -9.56
C PHE A 172 -11.66 -5.16 -8.87
N ARG A 173 -11.08 -3.96 -8.96
CA ARG A 173 -9.81 -3.61 -8.31
C ARG A 173 -9.92 -2.24 -7.66
N PHE A 174 -9.37 -2.11 -6.48
CA PHE A 174 -9.14 -0.80 -5.88
C PHE A 174 -7.96 -0.11 -6.57
N SER A 175 -8.08 1.20 -6.81
CA SER A 175 -7.00 1.98 -7.41
C SER A 175 -6.89 3.31 -6.68
N GLY A 176 -5.69 3.63 -6.21
CA GLY A 176 -5.37 4.89 -5.54
C GLY A 176 -4.25 5.65 -6.23
N SER A 177 -4.04 6.87 -5.81
CA SER A 177 -2.92 7.73 -6.18
C SER A 177 -1.92 7.84 -5.01
N SER A 178 -0.72 8.33 -5.30
CA SER A 178 0.27 8.61 -4.25
C SER A 178 -0.32 9.53 -3.17
N GLY A 179 -0.11 9.16 -1.91
CA GLY A 179 -0.65 9.86 -0.74
C GLY A 179 -2.15 9.68 -0.48
N SER A 180 -2.84 8.81 -1.24
CA SER A 180 -4.24 8.50 -0.94
C SER A 180 -4.38 7.63 0.30
N LEU A 181 -5.51 7.79 0.98
CA LEU A 181 -5.86 7.13 2.24
C LEU A 181 -7.10 6.27 2.08
N SER A 182 -7.14 5.15 2.79
CA SER A 182 -8.37 4.36 2.94
C SER A 182 -8.60 4.05 4.42
N ARG A 183 -9.85 4.17 4.88
CA ARG A 183 -10.21 3.90 6.27
C ARG A 183 -11.20 2.76 6.35
N PHE A 184 -10.81 1.75 7.12
CA PHE A 184 -11.66 0.63 7.51
C PHE A 184 -11.91 0.67 9.02
N VAL A 185 -13.11 0.29 9.42
CA VAL A 185 -13.49 0.10 10.83
C VAL A 185 -13.93 -1.35 11.00
N VAL A 186 -13.28 -2.04 11.93
CA VAL A 186 -13.63 -3.41 12.33
C VAL A 186 -14.41 -3.33 13.64
N GLU A 187 -15.65 -3.77 13.60
CA GLU A 187 -16.54 -3.84 14.77
C GLU A 187 -16.21 -5.07 15.64
N ASP A 188 -16.65 -5.08 16.90
CA ASP A 188 -16.45 -6.22 17.80
C ASP A 188 -17.19 -7.48 17.31
N SER A 189 -18.20 -7.31 16.47
CA SER A 189 -18.89 -8.39 15.75
C SER A 189 -18.04 -9.05 14.65
N GLY A 190 -16.87 -8.47 14.32
CA GLY A 190 -16.05 -8.86 13.17
C GLY A 190 -16.47 -8.22 11.83
N ARG A 191 -17.55 -7.43 11.81
CA ARG A 191 -17.99 -6.72 10.61
C ARG A 191 -16.98 -5.63 10.25
N ILE A 192 -16.61 -5.54 8.98
CA ILE A 192 -15.71 -4.51 8.46
C ILE A 192 -16.53 -3.51 7.63
N THR A 193 -16.32 -2.23 7.90
CA THR A 193 -16.94 -1.12 7.15
C THR A 193 -15.84 -0.25 6.54
N ALA A 194 -15.84 -0.10 5.23
CA ALA A 194 -15.03 0.92 4.56
C ALA A 194 -15.70 2.29 4.71
N ARG A 195 -15.03 3.24 5.33
CA ARG A 195 -15.54 4.62 5.52
C ARG A 195 -15.22 5.49 4.31
N PHE A 196 -14.05 5.31 3.74
CA PHE A 196 -13.62 5.86 2.46
C PHE A 196 -12.50 5.00 1.88
N ILE A 197 -12.35 5.04 0.57
CA ILE A 197 -11.33 4.29 -0.18
C ILE A 197 -10.57 5.26 -1.09
N ASN A 198 -9.24 5.21 -1.03
CA ASN A 198 -8.33 5.97 -1.89
C ASN A 198 -8.67 7.48 -1.96
N HIS A 199 -9.02 8.06 -0.83
CA HIS A 199 -9.34 9.48 -0.67
C HIS A 199 -8.05 10.31 -0.58
N SER A 200 -8.02 11.44 -1.28
CA SER A 200 -6.96 12.45 -1.12
C SER A 200 -7.41 13.54 -0.14
N ILE A 201 -6.50 14.00 0.69
CA ILE A 201 -6.75 15.06 1.69
C ILE A 201 -6.12 16.41 1.28
N TYR A 202 -5.54 16.52 0.09
CA TYR A 202 -4.93 17.72 -0.50
C TYR A 202 -5.25 17.84 -1.98
#